data_d53da3fa151de0cd7cbe9a0b5fd3414d
#
_entry.id   d53da3fa151de0cd7cbe9a0b5fd3414d
#
_cell.length_a   1.000
_cell.length_b   1.000
_cell.length_c   1.000
_cell.angle_alpha   90.00
_cell.angle_beta   90.00
_cell.angle_gamma   90.00
#
_symmetry.space_group_name_H-M   'P 1'
#
loop_
_entity.id
_entity.type
_entity.pdbx_description
1 polymer ?
#
loop_
_entity_poly.entity_id
_entity_poly.type
_entity_poly.pdbx_seq_one_letter_code
_entity_poly.pdbx_strand_id
1 'polypeptide(L)'
;MNEVFLEGTVASMALVEYSASAKQHCVCQLRVVHRNQKQQTVSELYTINAWNRLAAWAAQALKSGMRVCVKGYLTQRTQQSVVVTEVTANRFVIQQATPPLPNAVSAQASIPETA
;
A
#
# COMPACT_ATOMS: atom_id res chain seq x y z
N MET A 1 -12.34 -11.39 -15.39
CA MET A 1 -12.04 -11.27 -13.96
C MET A 1 -10.92 -10.27 -13.76
N ASN A 2 -11.06 -9.42 -12.77
CA ASN A 2 -10.05 -8.40 -12.47
C ASN A 2 -9.94 -8.29 -10.95
N GLU A 3 -9.03 -9.06 -10.36
CA GLU A 3 -8.80 -9.06 -8.93
C GLU A 3 -7.32 -9.04 -8.64
N VAL A 4 -6.94 -8.27 -7.64
CA VAL A 4 -5.55 -8.13 -7.22
C VAL A 4 -5.49 -8.34 -5.71
N PHE A 5 -4.50 -9.13 -5.29
CA PHE A 5 -4.18 -9.32 -3.88
C PHE A 5 -2.71 -8.97 -3.71
N LEU A 6 -2.43 -7.97 -2.89
CA LEU A 6 -1.06 -7.55 -2.63
C LEU A 6 -0.81 -7.52 -1.13
N GLU A 7 0.38 -7.94 -0.77
CA GLU A 7 0.84 -7.90 0.61
C GLU A 7 2.16 -7.13 0.63
N GLY A 8 2.23 -6.13 1.48
CA GLY A 8 3.42 -5.31 1.51
C GLY A 8 3.43 -4.31 2.65
N THR A 9 4.35 -3.37 2.55
CA THR A 9 4.55 -2.34 3.57
C THR A 9 4.12 -0.99 3.00
N VAL A 10 3.36 -0.25 3.81
CA VAL A 10 2.95 1.11 3.43
C VAL A 10 4.19 1.99 3.38
N ALA A 11 4.49 2.54 2.21
CA ALA A 11 5.62 3.45 2.03
C ALA A 11 5.20 4.89 2.28
N SER A 12 4.00 5.26 1.82
CA SER A 12 3.48 6.61 2.03
C SER A 12 1.96 6.62 1.90
N MET A 13 1.34 7.63 2.51
CA MET A 13 -0.10 7.85 2.45
C MET A 13 -0.37 9.32 2.14
N ALA A 14 -1.35 9.59 1.30
CA ALA A 14 -1.80 10.95 1.02
C ALA A 14 -3.32 10.95 0.87
N LEU A 15 -3.98 11.82 1.61
CA LEU A 15 -5.41 12.05 1.46
C LEU A 15 -5.62 13.22 0.52
N VAL A 16 -6.39 12.99 -0.54
CA VAL A 16 -6.72 14.00 -1.52
C VAL A 16 -8.24 14.18 -1.49
N GLU A 17 -8.70 15.42 -1.33
CA GLU A 17 -10.12 15.72 -1.33
C GLU A 17 -10.48 16.42 -2.65
N TYR A 18 -11.58 15.97 -3.22
CA TYR A 18 -12.13 16.60 -4.42
C TYR A 18 -13.32 17.45 -4.01
N SER A 19 -13.10 18.74 -3.89
CA SER A 19 -14.13 19.66 -3.41
C SER A 19 -15.36 19.70 -4.32
N ALA A 20 -15.17 19.54 -5.62
CA ALA A 20 -16.25 19.65 -6.58
C ALA A 20 -17.26 18.51 -6.47
N SER A 21 -16.88 17.35 -5.96
CA SER A 21 -17.76 16.18 -5.89
C SER A 21 -17.95 15.66 -4.47
N ALA A 22 -17.33 16.32 -3.49
CA ALA A 22 -17.34 15.89 -2.09
C ALA A 22 -16.85 14.46 -1.90
N LYS A 23 -16.10 13.92 -2.85
CA LYS A 23 -15.52 12.59 -2.75
C LYS A 23 -14.18 12.66 -2.05
N GLN A 24 -13.91 11.65 -1.25
CA GLN A 24 -12.60 11.51 -0.63
C GLN A 24 -11.79 10.50 -1.42
N HIS A 25 -10.50 10.78 -1.57
CA HIS A 25 -9.59 9.93 -2.30
C HIS A 25 -8.28 9.84 -1.51
N CYS A 26 -7.86 8.63 -1.24
CA CYS A 26 -6.60 8.37 -0.55
C CYS A 26 -5.69 7.62 -1.49
N VAL A 27 -4.43 8.02 -1.53
CA VAL A 27 -3.41 7.34 -2.34
C VAL A 27 -2.39 6.73 -1.39
N CYS A 28 -2.20 5.43 -1.51
CA CYS A 28 -1.23 4.68 -0.73
C CYS A 28 -0.17 4.14 -1.68
N GLN A 29 1.10 4.38 -1.35
CA GLN A 29 2.19 3.70 -2.05
C GLN A 29 2.53 2.46 -1.23
N LEU A 30 2.38 1.30 -1.84
CA LEU A 30 2.62 0.02 -1.19
C LEU A 30 3.88 -0.61 -1.77
N ARG A 31 4.83 -0.93 -0.90
CA ARG A 31 6.07 -1.61 -1.29
C ARG A 31 5.86 -3.10 -1.18
N VAL A 32 5.99 -3.78 -2.31
CA VAL A 32 5.85 -5.24 -2.38
C VAL A 32 7.21 -5.82 -2.75
N VAL A 33 7.63 -6.82 -1.99
CA VAL A 33 8.92 -7.47 -2.18
C VAL A 33 8.67 -8.89 -2.66
N HIS A 34 9.33 -9.27 -3.73
CA HIS A 34 9.22 -10.62 -4.26
C HIS A 34 10.55 -11.07 -4.84
N ARG A 35 10.64 -12.34 -5.18
CA ARG A 35 11.81 -12.89 -5.84
C ARG A 35 11.53 -13.08 -7.32
N ASN A 36 12.49 -12.68 -8.16
CA ASN A 36 12.38 -12.90 -9.59
C ASN A 36 12.87 -14.32 -9.96
N GLN A 37 12.90 -14.62 -11.24
CA GLN A 37 13.31 -15.94 -11.72
C GLN A 37 14.76 -16.27 -11.37
N LYS A 38 15.60 -15.26 -11.19
CA LYS A 38 17.00 -15.45 -10.82
C LYS A 38 17.20 -15.51 -9.30
N GLN A 39 16.10 -15.62 -8.53
CA GLN A 39 16.12 -15.65 -7.07
C GLN A 39 16.65 -14.37 -6.44
N GLN A 40 16.65 -13.27 -7.19
CA GLN A 40 17.02 -11.96 -6.67
C GLN A 40 15.80 -11.32 -6.02
N THR A 41 16.02 -10.64 -4.91
CA THR A 41 14.96 -9.88 -4.24
C THR A 41 14.68 -8.61 -5.02
N VAL A 42 13.42 -8.42 -5.39
CA VAL A 42 12.96 -7.24 -6.13
C VAL A 42 11.93 -6.51 -5.28
N SER A 43 12.07 -5.20 -5.19
CA SER A 43 11.14 -4.33 -4.48
C SER A 43 10.45 -3.41 -5.47
N GLU A 44 9.12 -3.41 -5.46
CA GLU A 44 8.32 -2.59 -6.36
C GLU A 44 7.31 -1.79 -5.57
N LEU A 45 7.02 -0.58 -6.05
CA LEU A 45 6.01 0.29 -5.46
C LEU A 45 4.77 0.28 -6.34
N TYR A 46 3.63 0.03 -5.69
CA TYR A 46 2.35 0.06 -6.37
C TYR A 46 1.50 1.19 -5.80
N THR A 47 0.85 1.91 -6.68
CA THR A 47 -0.09 2.96 -6.29
C THR A 47 -1.44 2.34 -6.04
N ILE A 48 -1.93 2.51 -4.81
CA ILE A 48 -3.22 1.97 -4.38
C ILE A 48 -4.15 3.15 -4.13
N ASN A 49 -5.27 3.17 -4.82
CA ASN A 49 -6.29 4.21 -4.65
C ASN A 49 -7.43 3.66 -3.80
N ALA A 50 -7.88 4.47 -2.85
CA ALA A 50 -9.07 4.17 -2.05
C ALA A 50 -10.01 5.35 -2.15
N TRP A 51 -11.32 5.08 -2.13
CA TRP A 51 -12.35 6.10 -2.34
C TRP A 51 -13.35 6.11 -1.19
N ASN A 52 -13.91 7.27 -0.92
CA ASN A 52 -15.03 7.48 -0.01
C ASN A 52 -14.75 6.97 1.39
N ARG A 53 -15.59 6.08 1.93
CA ARG A 53 -15.43 5.57 3.30
C ARG A 53 -14.11 4.86 3.51
N LEU A 54 -13.69 4.08 2.51
CA LEU A 54 -12.43 3.36 2.62
C LEU A 54 -11.27 4.35 2.66
N ALA A 55 -11.34 5.44 1.89
CA ALA A 55 -10.32 6.48 1.91
C ALA A 55 -10.22 7.14 3.29
N ALA A 56 -11.37 7.48 3.88
CA ALA A 56 -11.40 8.10 5.20
C ALA A 56 -10.80 7.17 6.25
N TRP A 57 -11.18 5.90 6.21
CA TRP A 57 -10.64 4.91 7.13
C TRP A 57 -9.13 4.74 6.95
N ALA A 58 -8.68 4.59 5.70
CA ALA A 58 -7.27 4.35 5.40
C ALA A 58 -6.39 5.53 5.84
N ALA A 59 -6.87 6.76 5.61
CA ALA A 59 -6.12 7.95 5.99
C ALA A 59 -5.86 8.02 7.50
N GLN A 60 -6.78 7.48 8.31
CA GLN A 60 -6.62 7.46 9.75
C GLN A 60 -5.89 6.23 10.27
N ALA A 61 -6.15 5.08 9.64
CA ALA A 61 -5.69 3.81 10.17
C ALA A 61 -4.31 3.40 9.65
N LEU A 62 -3.98 3.75 8.41
CA LEU A 62 -2.74 3.28 7.79
C LEU A 62 -1.63 4.31 7.97
N LYS A 63 -0.47 3.83 8.37
CA LYS A 63 0.72 4.65 8.56
C LYS A 63 1.90 4.02 7.86
N SER A 64 2.86 4.85 7.43
CA SER A 64 4.10 4.36 6.85
C SER A 64 4.76 3.32 7.75
N GLY A 65 5.22 2.24 7.17
CA GLY A 65 5.87 1.16 7.89
C GLY A 65 4.94 0.03 8.29
N MET A 66 3.63 0.24 8.25
CA MET A 66 2.67 -0.83 8.55
C MET A 66 2.67 -1.88 7.45
N ARG A 67 2.50 -3.12 7.87
CA ARG A 67 2.34 -4.22 6.92
C ARG A 67 0.86 -4.50 6.71
N VAL A 68 0.45 -4.51 5.45
CA VAL A 68 -0.96 -4.65 5.10
C VAL A 68 -1.14 -5.59 3.93
N CYS A 69 -2.34 -6.13 3.83
CA CYS A 69 -2.79 -6.87 2.67
C CYS A 69 -3.90 -6.07 2.00
N VAL A 70 -3.84 -5.94 0.68
CA VAL A 70 -4.80 -5.16 -0.10
C VAL A 70 -5.52 -6.10 -1.04
N LYS A 71 -6.84 -6.02 -1.05
CA LYS A 71 -7.66 -6.66 -2.08
C LYS A 71 -8.29 -5.56 -2.92
N GLY A 72 -8.19 -5.69 -4.22
CA GLY A 72 -8.75 -4.70 -5.12
C GLY A 72 -8.76 -5.18 -6.56
N TYR A 73 -8.69 -4.22 -7.47
CA TYR A 73 -8.69 -4.50 -8.90
C TYR A 73 -7.85 -3.46 -9.62
N LEU A 74 -7.40 -3.82 -10.82
CA LEU A 74 -6.59 -2.91 -11.63
C LEU A 74 -7.50 -1.88 -12.29
N THR A 75 -7.05 -0.63 -12.28
CA THR A 75 -7.71 0.46 -12.97
C THR A 75 -6.68 1.23 -13.79
N GLN A 76 -7.15 1.88 -14.84
CA GLN A 76 -6.28 2.70 -15.67
C GLN A 76 -6.84 4.11 -15.75
N ARG A 77 -5.92 5.06 -15.84
CA ARG A 77 -6.26 6.46 -16.09
C ARG A 77 -5.22 7.04 -17.03
N THR A 78 -5.59 8.12 -17.67
CA THR A 78 -4.66 8.80 -18.57
C THR A 78 -4.11 10.04 -17.86
N GLN A 79 -2.79 10.16 -17.88
CA GLN A 79 -2.10 11.31 -17.33
C GLN A 79 -1.08 11.78 -18.35
N GLN A 80 -1.26 13.02 -18.84
CA GLN A 80 -0.35 13.61 -19.83
C GLN A 80 -0.14 12.68 -21.03
N SER A 81 -1.22 12.14 -21.56
CA SER A 81 -1.26 11.23 -22.71
C SER A 81 -0.61 9.86 -22.45
N VAL A 82 -0.31 9.55 -21.20
CA VAL A 82 0.24 8.25 -20.80
C VAL A 82 -0.82 7.50 -20.02
N VAL A 83 -1.01 6.22 -20.36
CA VAL A 83 -1.91 5.35 -19.61
C VAL A 83 -1.17 4.82 -18.40
N VAL A 84 -1.72 5.06 -17.23
CA VAL A 84 -1.15 4.60 -15.96
C VAL A 84 -2.06 3.53 -15.36
N THR A 85 -1.48 2.40 -14.98
CA THR A 85 -2.21 1.30 -14.35
C THR A 85 -1.96 1.34 -12.85
N GLU A 86 -3.05 1.35 -12.09
CA GLU A 86 -3.01 1.42 -10.64
C GLU A 86 -3.99 0.41 -10.06
N VAL A 87 -3.94 0.24 -8.75
CA VAL A 87 -4.87 -0.63 -8.04
C VAL A 87 -5.91 0.24 -7.34
N THR A 88 -7.18 -0.12 -7.50
CA THR A 88 -8.24 0.46 -6.68
C THR A 88 -8.60 -0.55 -5.60
N ALA A 89 -8.47 -0.12 -4.36
CA ALA A 89 -8.68 -1.01 -3.23
C ALA A 89 -10.15 -1.19 -2.92
N ASN A 90 -10.53 -2.43 -2.64
CA ASN A 90 -11.83 -2.75 -2.05
C ASN A 90 -11.69 -2.90 -0.53
N ARG A 91 -10.50 -3.33 -0.07
CA ARG A 91 -10.32 -3.68 1.32
C ARG A 91 -8.84 -3.68 1.68
N PHE A 92 -8.55 -3.23 2.90
CA PHE A 92 -7.23 -3.36 3.51
C PHE A 92 -7.36 -4.23 4.76
N VAL A 93 -6.36 -5.07 4.99
CA VAL A 93 -6.24 -5.83 6.23
C VAL A 93 -4.88 -5.51 6.83
N ILE A 94 -4.89 -4.97 8.04
CA ILE A 94 -3.64 -4.64 8.73
C ILE A 94 -3.06 -5.92 9.31
N GLN A 95 -1.85 -6.27 8.90
CA GLN A 95 -1.15 -7.44 9.40
C GLN A 95 -0.23 -7.10 10.56
N GLN A 96 0.38 -5.92 10.50
CA GLN A 96 1.22 -5.42 11.57
C GLN A 96 0.93 -3.94 11.74
N ALA A 97 0.22 -3.60 12.79
CA ALA A 97 -0.27 -2.24 13.03
C ALA A 97 0.83 -1.31 13.49
N THR A 98 1.82 -1.82 14.19
CA THR A 98 2.93 -1.02 14.70
C THR A 98 4.14 -1.24 13.81
N PRO A 99 4.74 -0.17 13.25
CA PRO A 99 5.93 -0.33 12.43
C PRO A 99 7.06 -0.97 13.24
N PRO A 100 7.90 -1.82 12.61
CA PRO A 100 9.04 -2.41 13.32
C PRO A 100 10.04 -1.33 13.72
N LEU A 101 10.72 -1.57 14.83
CA LEU A 101 11.76 -0.65 15.30
C LEU A 101 12.95 -0.72 14.34
N PRO A 102 13.62 0.39 14.08
CA PRO A 102 14.70 0.41 13.09
C PRO A 102 15.91 -0.45 13.45
N ASN A 103 16.15 -0.77 14.73
CA ASN A 103 17.27 -1.59 15.15
C ASN A 103 16.85 -2.78 15.98
N ALA A 104 15.83 -3.31 15.70
CA ALA A 104 15.36 -4.48 16.44
C ALA A 104 16.22 -5.68 16.09
N VAL A 105 17.16 -4.90 16.09
CA VAL A 105 17.36 -5.43 16.10
C VAL A 105 17.79 -6.03 15.75
N SER A 106 18.17 -5.93 15.72
CA SER A 106 18.10 -6.25 15.86
C SER A 106 17.95 -6.86 15.69
N ALA A 107 18.06 -7.06 15.77
CA ALA A 107 17.31 -7.57 16.22
C ALA A 107 16.97 -8.08 15.57
N GLN A 108 17.14 -8.12 15.50
CA GLN A 108 16.32 -8.48 15.49
C GLN A 108 16.19 -8.66 14.92
N ALA A 109 16.87 -8.63 14.88
CA ALA A 109 16.29 -8.52 15.04
C ALA A 109 16.18 -8.78 14.86
N SER A 110 16.76 -8.94 14.88
CA SER A 110 16.12 -8.96 15.35
C SER A 110 15.75 -9.24 15.37
N ILE A 111 16.21 -9.49 15.58
CA ILE A 111 15.40 -9.61 16.07
C ILE A 111 15.11 -9.89 15.88
N PRO A 112 15.53 -9.92 16.08
CA PRO A 112 14.81 -10.03 16.31
C PRO A 112 14.49 -10.22 15.98
N GLU A 113 14.90 -10.36 15.93
CA GLU A 113 14.16 -10.27 16.10
C GLU A 113 13.88 -10.29 15.89
N THR A 114 14.47 -10.55 16.15
CA THR A 114 13.87 -10.43 16.40
C THR A 114 13.71 -10.43 16.19
N ALA A 115 14.30 -10.54 16.41
CA ALA A 115 13.67 -10.32 16.67
C ALA A 115 13.54 -10.46 16.41
#